data_3abc104a13cb7daa681bee346690820d
#
_entry.id   3abc104a13cb7daa681bee346690820d
#
_cell.length_a   1.000
_cell.length_b   1.000
_cell.length_c   1.000
_cell.angle_alpha   90.00
_cell.angle_beta   90.00
_cell.angle_gamma   90.00
#
_symmetry.space_group_name_H-M   'P 1'
#
loop_
_entity.id
_entity.type
_entity.pdbx_description
1 polymer ?
#
loop_
_entity_poly.entity_id
_entity_poly.type
_entity_poly.pdbx_seq_one_letter_code
_entity_poly.pdbx_strand_id
1 'polypeptide(L)'
;MRKYVIPNMRLGATSFLLHETYVPAVRFAAERCDDVALLLVEPGERNEYLATPGEIAEIGRIIAGEGVTLHVHLPTDADFDTREGARAMIGKIRRVAELTGPLDPHSFVLHVDFPSLHGTGGEPSAEQQEWTAEALREIAACLPAPERLAVENLETYAPSFWDRWLAGTPYSRCLDVGHIWKDGGDPAPVLAAWLPRVRVIHLHGLEPRGSEADAAKPQGQQNAPEKLAERNLSRLFGPRPRDHKSLRLMPPEFVDDVMHPLWKTGFSGVLNLEVFSVEDFTASHAVLMQSWERYAASS
;
A
#
# COMPACT_ATOMS: atom_id res chain seq x y z
N MET A 1 -24.74 -10.49 2.38
CA MET A 1 -24.36 -9.15 2.91
C MET A 1 -22.97 -9.27 3.50
N ARG A 2 -22.03 -8.46 3.03
CA ARG A 2 -20.63 -8.53 3.46
C ARG A 2 -20.51 -8.26 4.95
N LYS A 3 -19.54 -8.91 5.59
CA LYS A 3 -19.35 -8.79 7.05
C LYS A 3 -18.68 -7.46 7.41
N TYR A 4 -17.77 -6.96 6.54
CA TYR A 4 -17.03 -5.74 6.76
C TYR A 4 -17.32 -4.75 5.64
N VAL A 5 -17.78 -3.58 6.00
CA VAL A 5 -18.08 -2.47 5.07
C VAL A 5 -17.66 -1.16 5.71
N ILE A 6 -17.33 -0.17 4.89
CA ILE A 6 -17.14 1.22 5.30
C ILE A 6 -18.01 2.13 4.39
N PRO A 7 -18.55 3.22 4.91
CA PRO A 7 -19.39 4.11 4.11
C PRO A 7 -18.61 4.77 2.97
N ASN A 8 -19.22 4.78 1.79
CA ASN A 8 -18.80 5.51 0.59
C ASN A 8 -17.50 5.04 -0.10
N MET A 9 -16.82 4.02 0.43
CA MET A 9 -15.60 3.47 -0.13
C MET A 9 -15.70 1.95 -0.24
N ARG A 10 -14.81 1.34 -1.02
CA ARG A 10 -14.64 -0.11 -1.05
C ARG A 10 -13.61 -0.50 0.00
N LEU A 11 -14.01 -1.34 0.95
CA LEU A 11 -13.06 -1.90 1.91
C LEU A 11 -12.32 -3.06 1.27
N GLY A 12 -11.00 -2.98 1.23
CA GLY A 12 -10.10 -4.02 0.76
C GLY A 12 -9.44 -4.80 1.90
N ALA A 13 -9.07 -6.03 1.60
CA ALA A 13 -8.30 -6.90 2.47
C ALA A 13 -7.20 -7.61 1.69
N THR A 14 -6.03 -7.76 2.30
CA THR A 14 -4.91 -8.48 1.67
C THR A 14 -5.16 -9.99 1.64
N SER A 15 -4.69 -10.66 0.58
CA SER A 15 -4.67 -12.12 0.47
C SER A 15 -3.78 -12.80 1.53
N PHE A 16 -3.05 -12.03 2.33
CA PHE A 16 -2.23 -12.53 3.44
C PHE A 16 -2.91 -12.48 4.81
N LEU A 17 -4.20 -12.16 4.88
CA LEU A 17 -4.96 -12.25 6.14
C LEU A 17 -5.00 -13.66 6.72
N LEU A 18 -5.03 -14.66 5.84
CA LEU A 18 -4.83 -16.07 6.21
C LEU A 18 -3.46 -16.51 5.72
N HIS A 19 -2.70 -17.19 6.58
CA HIS A 19 -1.45 -17.84 6.20
C HIS A 19 -1.72 -19.17 5.47
N GLU A 20 -2.46 -19.07 4.36
CA GLU A 20 -2.93 -20.18 3.54
C GLU A 20 -2.47 -19.98 2.08
N THR A 21 -2.79 -20.93 1.21
CA THR A 21 -2.61 -20.74 -0.24
C THR A 21 -3.58 -19.69 -0.81
N TYR A 22 -3.33 -19.24 -2.04
CA TYR A 22 -4.07 -18.10 -2.64
C TYR A 22 -5.59 -18.29 -2.63
N VAL A 23 -6.09 -19.46 -3.04
CA VAL A 23 -7.53 -19.67 -3.21
C VAL A 23 -8.31 -19.57 -1.90
N PRO A 24 -7.95 -20.24 -0.80
CA PRO A 24 -8.60 -20.08 0.49
C PRO A 24 -8.51 -18.65 1.03
N ALA A 25 -7.35 -17.99 0.88
CA ALA A 25 -7.14 -16.64 1.38
C ALA A 25 -7.99 -15.61 0.62
N VAL A 26 -8.03 -15.69 -0.72
CA VAL A 26 -8.90 -14.85 -1.56
C VAL A 26 -10.37 -15.08 -1.25
N ARG A 27 -10.80 -16.35 -1.12
CA ARG A 27 -12.19 -16.67 -0.75
C ARG A 27 -12.58 -16.05 0.57
N PHE A 28 -11.70 -16.15 1.58
CA PHE A 28 -11.95 -15.56 2.88
C PHE A 28 -12.15 -14.04 2.80
N ALA A 29 -11.30 -13.34 2.06
CA ALA A 29 -11.39 -11.89 1.88
C ALA A 29 -12.63 -11.50 1.05
N ALA A 30 -12.87 -12.17 -0.09
CA ALA A 30 -13.98 -11.87 -1.00
C ALA A 30 -15.36 -12.05 -0.36
N GLU A 31 -15.55 -13.05 0.50
CA GLU A 31 -16.80 -13.26 1.24
C GLU A 31 -17.07 -12.14 2.26
N ARG A 32 -16.09 -11.30 2.58
CA ARG A 32 -16.16 -10.37 3.72
C ARG A 32 -15.97 -8.91 3.37
N CYS A 33 -15.22 -8.62 2.31
CA CYS A 33 -14.79 -7.27 1.92
C CYS A 33 -15.30 -6.90 0.51
N ASP A 34 -15.07 -5.67 0.07
CA ASP A 34 -15.47 -5.16 -1.24
C ASP A 34 -14.39 -5.33 -2.30
N ASP A 35 -13.15 -5.51 -1.85
CA ASP A 35 -11.96 -5.64 -2.69
C ASP A 35 -10.97 -6.64 -2.09
N VAL A 36 -10.20 -7.28 -2.94
CA VAL A 36 -9.10 -8.17 -2.53
C VAL A 36 -7.79 -7.65 -3.09
N ALA A 37 -6.82 -7.37 -2.20
CA ALA A 37 -5.43 -7.12 -2.58
C ALA A 37 -4.71 -8.45 -2.78
N LEU A 38 -4.50 -8.85 -4.03
CA LEU A 38 -3.78 -10.07 -4.36
C LEU A 38 -2.29 -9.77 -4.49
N LEU A 39 -1.51 -10.19 -3.51
CA LEU A 39 -0.05 -10.13 -3.58
C LEU A 39 0.49 -11.44 -4.16
N LEU A 40 1.21 -11.32 -5.27
CA LEU A 40 1.90 -12.43 -5.93
C LEU A 40 3.40 -12.23 -5.81
N VAL A 41 4.04 -13.12 -5.04
CA VAL A 41 5.49 -13.15 -4.86
C VAL A 41 6.11 -14.21 -5.75
N GLU A 42 7.22 -13.89 -6.39
CA GLU A 42 7.97 -14.88 -7.14
C GLU A 42 8.69 -15.86 -6.20
N PRO A 43 8.91 -17.12 -6.64
CA PRO A 43 9.65 -18.08 -5.87
C PRO A 43 11.04 -17.54 -5.51
N GLY A 44 11.30 -17.46 -4.23
CA GLY A 44 12.57 -17.11 -3.66
C GLY A 44 13.07 -18.23 -2.73
N GLU A 45 13.95 -17.89 -1.79
CA GLU A 45 14.50 -18.84 -0.82
C GLU A 45 13.46 -19.41 0.16
N ARG A 46 12.22 -18.85 0.18
CA ARG A 46 11.16 -19.17 1.15
C ARG A 46 10.05 -20.08 0.61
N ASN A 47 10.22 -20.76 -0.52
CA ASN A 47 9.19 -21.60 -1.16
C ASN A 47 7.90 -20.85 -1.56
N GLU A 48 7.97 -19.57 -1.77
CA GLU A 48 6.88 -18.77 -2.30
C GLU A 48 6.70 -19.10 -3.78
N TYR A 49 5.47 -19.08 -4.27
CA TYR A 49 5.17 -19.43 -5.67
C TYR A 49 4.13 -18.50 -6.27
N LEU A 50 4.22 -18.27 -7.55
CA LEU A 50 3.13 -17.64 -8.30
C LEU A 50 1.94 -18.61 -8.36
N ALA A 51 0.74 -18.04 -8.27
CA ALA A 51 -0.48 -18.82 -8.47
C ALA A 51 -0.46 -19.54 -9.83
N THR A 52 -0.92 -20.76 -9.83
CA THR A 52 -1.07 -21.53 -11.08
C THR A 52 -2.23 -20.98 -11.92
N PRO A 53 -2.27 -21.25 -13.25
CA PRO A 53 -3.43 -20.88 -14.08
C PRO A 53 -4.77 -21.44 -13.55
N GLY A 54 -4.73 -22.63 -12.92
CA GLY A 54 -5.91 -23.24 -12.30
C GLY A 54 -6.40 -22.45 -11.08
N GLU A 55 -5.47 -22.02 -10.23
CA GLU A 55 -5.79 -21.16 -9.08
C GLU A 55 -6.31 -19.78 -9.53
N ILE A 56 -5.71 -19.17 -10.56
CA ILE A 56 -6.21 -17.92 -11.15
C ILE A 56 -7.64 -18.08 -11.67
N ALA A 57 -7.95 -19.17 -12.36
CA ALA A 57 -9.31 -19.44 -12.83
C ALA A 57 -10.29 -19.63 -11.66
N GLU A 58 -9.88 -20.27 -10.55
CA GLU A 58 -10.71 -20.41 -9.35
C GLU A 58 -10.90 -19.05 -8.65
N ILE A 59 -9.84 -18.25 -8.52
CA ILE A 59 -9.89 -16.88 -7.99
C ILE A 59 -10.89 -16.06 -8.82
N GLY A 60 -10.82 -16.11 -10.14
CA GLY A 60 -11.76 -15.42 -11.02
C GLY A 60 -13.22 -15.81 -10.76
N ARG A 61 -13.50 -17.11 -10.54
CA ARG A 61 -14.85 -17.57 -10.19
C ARG A 61 -15.31 -17.04 -8.82
N ILE A 62 -14.43 -16.99 -7.84
CA ILE A 62 -14.73 -16.44 -6.51
C ILE A 62 -15.04 -14.94 -6.61
N ILE A 63 -14.16 -14.16 -7.24
CA ILE A 63 -14.33 -12.70 -7.40
C ILE A 63 -15.64 -12.37 -8.12
N ALA A 64 -15.92 -13.06 -9.23
CA ALA A 64 -17.16 -12.86 -9.99
C ALA A 64 -18.41 -13.29 -9.20
N GLY A 65 -18.32 -14.43 -8.49
CA GLY A 65 -19.44 -14.97 -7.69
C GLY A 65 -19.80 -14.07 -6.51
N GLU A 66 -18.81 -13.49 -5.86
CA GLU A 66 -19.03 -12.57 -4.73
C GLU A 66 -19.25 -11.12 -5.20
N GLY A 67 -19.01 -10.78 -6.47
CA GLY A 67 -19.15 -9.44 -7.02
C GLY A 67 -18.22 -8.43 -6.34
N VAL A 68 -16.99 -8.84 -6.03
CA VAL A 68 -15.94 -7.99 -5.45
C VAL A 68 -14.99 -7.51 -6.53
N THR A 69 -14.25 -6.45 -6.24
CA THR A 69 -13.14 -6.00 -7.09
C THR A 69 -11.83 -6.64 -6.63
N LEU A 70 -10.81 -6.54 -7.45
CA LEU A 70 -9.48 -7.03 -7.16
C LEU A 70 -8.44 -6.04 -7.65
N HIS A 71 -7.43 -5.78 -6.83
CA HIS A 71 -6.19 -5.18 -7.28
C HIS A 71 -5.01 -6.12 -7.01
N VAL A 72 -3.96 -5.97 -7.79
CA VAL A 72 -2.75 -6.78 -7.65
C VAL A 72 -1.68 -5.94 -7.01
N HIS A 73 -1.11 -6.42 -5.91
CA HIS A 73 0.16 -5.93 -5.42
C HIS A 73 1.27 -6.65 -6.16
N LEU A 74 2.07 -5.90 -6.90
CA LEU A 74 3.21 -6.43 -7.66
C LEU A 74 4.34 -6.86 -6.70
N PRO A 75 5.31 -7.66 -7.17
CA PRO A 75 6.44 -8.08 -6.34
C PRO A 75 7.12 -6.92 -5.63
N THR A 76 7.40 -7.09 -4.33
CA THR A 76 7.91 -6.04 -3.46
C THR A 76 9.44 -5.94 -3.43
N ASP A 77 10.14 -6.92 -3.98
CA ASP A 77 11.60 -6.97 -4.08
C ASP A 77 12.14 -6.09 -5.25
N ALA A 78 11.62 -4.87 -5.33
CA ALA A 78 11.99 -3.92 -6.35
C ALA A 78 13.43 -3.45 -6.15
N ASP A 79 14.19 -3.37 -7.27
CA ASP A 79 15.53 -2.82 -7.30
C ASP A 79 15.67 -1.94 -8.55
N PHE A 80 15.63 -0.63 -8.35
CA PHE A 80 15.84 0.37 -9.38
C PHE A 80 17.22 1.04 -9.25
N ASP A 81 18.08 0.58 -8.34
CA ASP A 81 19.46 1.09 -8.22
C ASP A 81 20.29 0.85 -9.46
N THR A 82 20.00 -0.23 -10.19
CA THR A 82 20.72 -0.61 -11.38
C THR A 82 19.79 -0.80 -12.58
N ARG A 83 20.34 -0.62 -13.79
CA ARG A 83 19.58 -0.88 -15.03
C ARG A 83 19.20 -2.35 -15.18
N GLU A 84 20.04 -3.27 -14.69
CA GLU A 84 19.76 -4.71 -14.63
C GLU A 84 18.60 -5.00 -13.70
N GLY A 85 18.60 -4.41 -12.49
CA GLY A 85 17.51 -4.54 -11.52
C GLY A 85 16.19 -4.08 -12.11
N ALA A 86 16.16 -2.87 -12.69
CA ALA A 86 14.97 -2.33 -13.36
C ALA A 86 14.46 -3.27 -14.48
N ARG A 87 15.35 -3.83 -15.31
CA ARG A 87 14.98 -4.80 -16.35
C ARG A 87 14.45 -6.11 -15.78
N ALA A 88 15.04 -6.61 -14.70
CA ALA A 88 14.55 -7.81 -14.01
C ALA A 88 13.13 -7.58 -13.48
N MET A 89 12.85 -6.39 -12.92
CA MET A 89 11.51 -6.01 -12.46
C MET A 89 10.49 -5.98 -13.60
N ILE A 90 10.82 -5.43 -14.77
CA ILE A 90 9.93 -5.49 -15.95
C ILE A 90 9.55 -6.93 -16.26
N GLY A 91 10.52 -7.85 -16.26
CA GLY A 91 10.28 -9.27 -16.52
C GLY A 91 9.36 -9.92 -15.49
N LYS A 92 9.56 -9.66 -14.20
CA LYS A 92 8.70 -10.14 -13.10
C LYS A 92 7.26 -9.61 -13.25
N ILE A 93 7.13 -8.30 -13.42
CA ILE A 93 5.83 -7.64 -13.52
C ILE A 93 5.06 -8.11 -14.75
N ARG A 94 5.72 -8.29 -15.89
CA ARG A 94 5.09 -8.82 -17.10
C ARG A 94 4.48 -10.21 -16.84
N ARG A 95 5.21 -11.12 -16.19
CA ARG A 95 4.68 -12.44 -15.83
C ARG A 95 3.46 -12.36 -14.92
N VAL A 96 3.50 -11.47 -13.91
CA VAL A 96 2.36 -11.25 -13.00
C VAL A 96 1.18 -10.66 -13.75
N ALA A 97 1.39 -9.64 -14.60
CA ALA A 97 0.35 -9.00 -15.38
C ALA A 97 -0.32 -9.98 -16.37
N GLU A 98 0.47 -10.81 -17.07
CA GLU A 98 -0.04 -11.84 -17.96
C GLU A 98 -0.86 -12.89 -17.20
N LEU A 99 -0.36 -13.34 -16.04
CA LEU A 99 -1.03 -14.32 -15.20
C LEU A 99 -2.36 -13.80 -14.65
N THR A 100 -2.39 -12.54 -14.19
CA THR A 100 -3.56 -11.93 -13.55
C THR A 100 -4.51 -11.22 -14.52
N GLY A 101 -4.10 -11.03 -15.76
CA GLY A 101 -4.92 -10.38 -16.80
C GLY A 101 -6.35 -10.91 -16.89
N PRO A 102 -6.60 -12.24 -16.82
CA PRO A 102 -7.95 -12.81 -16.83
C PRO A 102 -8.84 -12.39 -15.65
N LEU A 103 -8.28 -11.87 -14.56
CA LEU A 103 -9.00 -11.38 -13.38
C LEU A 103 -9.47 -9.93 -13.53
N ASP A 104 -9.03 -9.24 -14.58
CA ASP A 104 -9.28 -7.81 -14.84
C ASP A 104 -9.01 -6.90 -13.62
N PRO A 105 -7.82 -6.93 -13.03
CA PRO A 105 -7.50 -6.11 -11.85
C PRO A 105 -7.72 -4.63 -12.14
N HIS A 106 -8.39 -3.90 -11.26
CA HIS A 106 -8.62 -2.46 -11.45
C HIS A 106 -7.36 -1.62 -11.23
N SER A 107 -6.37 -2.15 -10.52
CA SER A 107 -5.07 -1.51 -10.24
C SER A 107 -3.97 -2.54 -10.04
N PHE A 108 -2.74 -2.12 -10.33
CA PHE A 108 -1.50 -2.83 -10.06
C PHE A 108 -0.61 -1.92 -9.22
N VAL A 109 -0.41 -2.24 -7.96
CA VAL A 109 0.40 -1.47 -7.02
C VAL A 109 1.86 -1.82 -7.22
N LEU A 110 2.71 -0.81 -7.41
CA LEU A 110 4.13 -0.96 -7.70
C LEU A 110 4.99 -0.18 -6.71
N HIS A 111 5.98 -0.85 -6.14
CA HIS A 111 7.10 -0.23 -5.47
C HIS A 111 8.14 0.24 -6.49
N VAL A 112 8.57 1.49 -6.41
CA VAL A 112 9.76 2.01 -7.11
C VAL A 112 10.80 2.25 -6.04
N ASP A 113 11.66 1.28 -5.80
CA ASP A 113 12.60 1.30 -4.69
C ASP A 113 14.06 1.39 -5.15
N PHE A 114 14.85 2.14 -4.39
CA PHE A 114 16.28 2.32 -4.57
C PHE A 114 16.98 1.96 -3.24
N PRO A 115 17.29 0.69 -3.00
CA PRO A 115 17.88 0.24 -1.74
C PRO A 115 19.11 1.02 -1.30
N SER A 116 19.94 1.48 -2.23
CA SER A 116 21.12 2.30 -1.93
C SER A 116 20.80 3.68 -1.35
N LEU A 117 19.56 4.17 -1.53
CA LEU A 117 19.13 5.47 -1.03
C LEU A 117 18.45 5.41 0.33
N HIS A 118 18.15 4.21 0.85
CA HIS A 118 17.46 4.06 2.12
C HIS A 118 18.19 4.77 3.27
N GLY A 119 17.47 5.67 3.93
CA GLY A 119 17.98 6.42 5.08
C GLY A 119 19.08 7.44 4.77
N THR A 120 19.39 7.68 3.49
CA THR A 120 20.38 8.68 3.08
C THR A 120 19.79 10.07 2.90
N GLY A 121 18.47 10.15 2.65
CA GLY A 121 17.82 11.38 2.17
C GLY A 121 18.26 11.78 0.76
N GLY A 122 18.93 10.86 0.04
CA GLY A 122 19.47 11.09 -1.29
C GLY A 122 18.40 11.03 -2.38
N GLU A 123 18.80 11.47 -3.57
CA GLU A 123 17.99 11.46 -4.77
C GLU A 123 18.61 10.54 -5.82
N PRO A 124 17.83 9.84 -6.66
CA PRO A 124 18.38 9.03 -7.71
C PRO A 124 19.15 9.89 -8.73
N SER A 125 20.25 9.36 -9.22
CA SER A 125 21.07 10.00 -10.26
C SER A 125 20.24 10.23 -11.54
N ALA A 126 20.70 11.09 -12.42
CA ALA A 126 20.07 11.33 -13.72
C ALA A 126 19.91 10.03 -14.53
N GLU A 127 20.89 9.15 -14.49
CA GLU A 127 20.84 7.84 -15.16
C GLU A 127 19.79 6.92 -14.51
N GLN A 128 19.74 6.86 -13.18
CA GLN A 128 18.70 6.11 -12.47
C GLN A 128 17.30 6.63 -12.80
N GLN A 129 17.13 7.94 -12.88
CA GLN A 129 15.85 8.53 -13.28
C GLN A 129 15.45 8.14 -14.70
N GLU A 130 16.41 8.13 -15.65
CA GLU A 130 16.16 7.78 -17.05
C GLU A 130 15.69 6.32 -17.18
N TRP A 131 16.49 5.36 -16.69
CA TRP A 131 16.08 3.95 -16.83
C TRP A 131 14.85 3.58 -16.02
N THR A 132 14.59 4.26 -14.88
CA THR A 132 13.34 4.06 -14.12
C THR A 132 12.15 4.54 -14.94
N ALA A 133 12.24 5.73 -15.55
CA ALA A 133 11.17 6.22 -16.42
C ALA A 133 10.96 5.32 -17.66
N GLU A 134 12.01 4.74 -18.23
CA GLU A 134 11.90 3.72 -19.29
C GLU A 134 11.17 2.48 -18.76
N ALA A 135 11.59 1.96 -17.61
CA ALA A 135 10.99 0.77 -17.00
C ALA A 135 9.51 0.98 -16.69
N LEU A 136 9.13 2.12 -16.11
CA LEU A 136 7.73 2.43 -15.83
C LEU A 136 6.87 2.47 -17.10
N ARG A 137 7.40 2.98 -18.23
CA ARG A 137 6.69 2.95 -19.51
C ARG A 137 6.50 1.51 -20.02
N GLU A 138 7.52 0.68 -19.94
CA GLU A 138 7.44 -0.73 -20.33
C GLU A 138 6.49 -1.52 -19.44
N ILE A 139 6.53 -1.30 -18.12
CA ILE A 139 5.60 -1.89 -17.16
C ILE A 139 4.17 -1.49 -17.48
N ALA A 140 3.91 -0.20 -17.65
CA ALA A 140 2.58 0.31 -17.96
C ALA A 140 2.02 -0.26 -19.28
N ALA A 141 2.91 -0.51 -20.27
CA ALA A 141 2.53 -1.13 -21.54
C ALA A 141 2.16 -2.62 -21.40
N CYS A 142 2.54 -3.30 -20.32
CA CYS A 142 2.12 -4.67 -20.02
C CYS A 142 0.71 -4.73 -19.38
N LEU A 143 0.16 -3.60 -18.94
CA LEU A 143 -1.11 -3.52 -18.24
C LEU A 143 -2.27 -3.20 -19.20
N PRO A 144 -3.52 -3.54 -18.85
CA PRO A 144 -4.69 -3.24 -19.71
C PRO A 144 -4.85 -1.75 -20.02
N ALA A 145 -4.42 -0.87 -19.11
CA ALA A 145 -4.40 0.57 -19.31
C ALA A 145 -3.35 1.20 -18.38
N PRO A 146 -2.60 2.21 -18.83
CA PRO A 146 -1.48 2.76 -18.05
C PRO A 146 -1.91 3.41 -16.74
N GLU A 147 -3.13 3.91 -16.62
CA GLU A 147 -3.71 4.44 -15.38
C GLU A 147 -4.02 3.37 -14.34
N ARG A 148 -3.93 2.07 -14.70
CA ARG A 148 -4.03 0.98 -13.72
C ARG A 148 -2.71 0.74 -12.98
N LEU A 149 -1.59 1.31 -13.45
CA LEU A 149 -0.35 1.33 -12.68
C LEU A 149 -0.48 2.34 -11.54
N ALA A 150 -0.46 1.87 -10.31
CA ALA A 150 -0.52 2.68 -9.10
C ALA A 150 0.83 2.65 -8.38
N VAL A 151 1.59 3.73 -8.47
CA VAL A 151 2.89 3.83 -7.79
C VAL A 151 2.66 4.14 -6.32
N GLU A 152 3.26 3.34 -5.45
CA GLU A 152 3.13 3.44 -4.00
C GLU A 152 4.28 4.25 -3.39
N ASN A 153 3.97 5.05 -2.37
CA ASN A 153 4.99 5.68 -1.55
C ASN A 153 5.52 4.70 -0.50
N LEU A 154 6.82 4.58 -0.44
CA LEU A 154 7.53 3.77 0.55
C LEU A 154 8.09 4.64 1.66
N GLU A 155 8.40 4.01 2.80
CA GLU A 155 9.13 4.66 3.88
C GLU A 155 10.55 5.07 3.46
N THR A 156 11.16 5.96 4.22
CA THR A 156 12.49 6.53 4.02
C THR A 156 12.64 7.54 2.87
N TYR A 157 11.59 7.76 2.08
CA TYR A 157 11.57 8.77 1.01
C TYR A 157 10.60 9.90 1.34
N ALA A 158 10.99 11.13 1.02
CA ALA A 158 10.05 12.26 1.13
C ALA A 158 8.87 12.07 0.15
N PRO A 159 7.64 12.48 0.50
CA PRO A 159 6.48 12.36 -0.40
C PRO A 159 6.72 12.96 -1.79
N SER A 160 7.46 14.07 -1.90
CA SER A 160 7.83 14.70 -3.18
C SER A 160 8.71 13.83 -4.08
N PHE A 161 9.39 12.81 -3.52
CA PHE A 161 10.18 11.86 -4.29
C PHE A 161 9.34 11.17 -5.38
N TRP A 162 8.09 10.89 -5.08
CA TRP A 162 7.17 10.16 -5.97
C TRP A 162 6.59 11.02 -7.09
N ASP A 163 6.57 12.34 -6.94
CA ASP A 163 5.97 13.27 -7.90
C ASP A 163 6.70 13.23 -9.26
N ARG A 164 8.00 12.99 -9.27
CA ARG A 164 8.81 12.90 -10.49
C ARG A 164 8.38 11.76 -11.42
N TRP A 165 7.96 10.63 -10.85
CA TRP A 165 7.57 9.45 -11.60
C TRP A 165 6.18 9.57 -12.22
N LEU A 166 5.37 10.46 -11.66
CA LEU A 166 3.99 10.65 -12.05
C LEU A 166 3.77 11.94 -12.87
N ALA A 167 4.70 12.88 -12.85
CA ALA A 167 4.58 14.12 -13.61
C ALA A 167 4.44 13.85 -15.10
N GLY A 168 3.38 14.35 -15.72
CA GLY A 168 3.12 14.17 -17.16
C GLY A 168 2.77 12.75 -17.60
N THR A 169 2.52 11.83 -16.67
CA THR A 169 2.11 10.44 -16.96
C THR A 169 0.65 10.20 -16.59
N PRO A 170 -0.01 9.19 -17.16
CA PRO A 170 -1.36 8.79 -16.77
C PRO A 170 -1.40 7.88 -15.53
N TYR A 171 -0.26 7.52 -14.94
CA TYR A 171 -0.18 6.58 -13.81
C TYR A 171 -0.96 7.10 -12.60
N SER A 172 -1.52 6.18 -11.86
CA SER A 172 -2.22 6.43 -10.60
C SER A 172 -1.28 6.34 -9.39
N ARG A 173 -1.81 6.57 -8.21
CA ARG A 173 -1.12 6.43 -6.94
C ARG A 173 -1.75 5.35 -6.09
N CYS A 174 -0.92 4.59 -5.41
CA CYS A 174 -1.27 3.96 -4.15
C CYS A 174 -0.72 4.86 -3.04
N LEU A 175 -1.59 5.32 -2.15
CA LEU A 175 -1.17 6.11 -0.99
C LEU A 175 -1.07 5.20 0.22
N ASP A 176 0.16 4.87 0.63
CA ASP A 176 0.36 4.21 1.91
C ASP A 176 0.51 5.25 3.03
N VAL A 177 -0.48 5.28 3.90
CA VAL A 177 -0.56 6.17 5.05
C VAL A 177 0.33 5.67 6.19
N GLY A 178 0.41 4.37 6.37
CA GLY A 178 1.24 3.76 7.41
C GLY A 178 2.73 4.04 7.23
N HIS A 179 3.21 4.04 5.98
CA HIS A 179 4.59 4.41 5.66
C HIS A 179 4.89 5.87 6.02
N ILE A 180 3.94 6.79 5.75
CA ILE A 180 4.09 8.20 6.16
C ILE A 180 4.16 8.31 7.68
N TRP A 181 3.26 7.61 8.39
CA TRP A 181 3.28 7.60 9.86
C TRP A 181 4.57 6.97 10.42
N LYS A 182 5.08 5.91 9.80
CA LYS A 182 6.32 5.23 10.20
C LYS A 182 7.53 6.16 10.12
N ASP A 183 7.55 7.05 9.14
CA ASP A 183 8.57 8.09 8.98
C ASP A 183 8.31 9.33 9.87
N GLY A 184 7.26 9.32 10.68
CA GLY A 184 6.88 10.43 11.55
C GLY A 184 6.23 11.61 10.82
N GLY A 185 5.78 11.39 9.58
CA GLY A 185 5.17 12.40 8.72
C GLY A 185 3.67 12.59 9.00
N ASP A 186 3.13 13.69 8.45
CA ASP A 186 1.70 14.01 8.43
C ASP A 186 1.11 13.61 7.07
N PRO A 187 0.15 12.67 7.00
CA PRO A 187 -0.46 12.28 5.74
C PRO A 187 -1.43 13.34 5.17
N ALA A 188 -1.93 14.28 5.96
CA ALA A 188 -2.98 15.20 5.52
C ALA A 188 -2.59 16.06 4.30
N PRO A 189 -1.40 16.71 4.24
CA PRO A 189 -1.00 17.46 3.05
C PRO A 189 -0.76 16.57 1.83
N VAL A 190 -0.25 15.35 2.03
CA VAL A 190 -0.03 14.38 0.95
C VAL A 190 -1.37 13.90 0.40
N LEU A 191 -2.30 13.56 1.28
CA LEU A 191 -3.66 13.18 0.92
C LEU A 191 -4.33 14.27 0.08
N ALA A 192 -4.29 15.53 0.55
CA ALA A 192 -4.89 16.65 -0.17
C ALA A 192 -4.30 16.85 -1.58
N ALA A 193 -2.98 16.66 -1.74
CA ALA A 193 -2.30 16.83 -3.02
C ALA A 193 -2.52 15.64 -3.98
N TRP A 194 -2.57 14.41 -3.46
CA TRP A 194 -2.52 13.20 -4.27
C TRP A 194 -3.89 12.62 -4.59
N LEU A 195 -4.92 12.89 -3.76
CA LEU A 195 -6.24 12.26 -3.84
C LEU A 195 -6.84 12.20 -5.26
N PRO A 196 -6.69 13.23 -6.13
CA PRO A 196 -7.25 13.16 -7.49
C PRO A 196 -6.69 12.02 -8.36
N ARG A 197 -5.54 11.46 -7.99
CA ARG A 197 -4.89 10.35 -8.72
C ARG A 197 -4.80 9.06 -7.92
N VAL A 198 -5.29 9.04 -6.67
CA VAL A 198 -5.27 7.86 -5.81
C VAL A 198 -6.36 6.88 -6.22
N ARG A 199 -5.99 5.64 -6.45
CA ARG A 199 -6.93 4.52 -6.69
C ARG A 199 -7.05 3.60 -5.49
N VAL A 200 -5.95 3.42 -4.78
CA VAL A 200 -5.83 2.55 -3.61
C VAL A 200 -5.18 3.34 -2.49
N ILE A 201 -5.70 3.20 -1.28
CA ILE A 201 -5.06 3.66 -0.06
C ILE A 201 -4.70 2.42 0.76
N HIS A 202 -3.45 2.28 1.13
CA HIS A 202 -3.02 1.32 2.14
C HIS A 202 -3.07 2.00 3.50
N LEU A 203 -3.73 1.34 4.44
CA LEU A 203 -3.90 1.85 5.79
C LEU A 203 -3.61 0.75 6.81
N HIS A 204 -2.67 1.01 7.67
CA HIS A 204 -2.29 0.14 8.77
C HIS A 204 -1.75 0.95 9.94
N GLY A 205 -1.77 0.36 11.14
CA GLY A 205 -1.22 0.97 12.34
C GLY A 205 0.26 0.65 12.55
N LEU A 206 0.79 1.22 13.63
CA LEU A 206 2.16 1.06 14.08
C LEU A 206 2.18 0.42 15.47
N GLU A 207 3.23 -0.37 15.76
CA GLU A 207 3.50 -0.95 17.06
C GLU A 207 4.91 -0.59 17.53
N PRO A 208 5.09 -0.11 18.78
CA PRO A 208 6.41 0.14 19.33
C PRO A 208 7.28 -1.13 19.32
N ARG A 209 8.55 -1.02 18.93
CA ARG A 209 9.50 -2.11 19.18
C ARG A 209 9.91 -2.11 20.65
N GLY A 210 9.97 -3.28 21.26
CA GLY A 210 10.43 -3.44 22.64
C GLY A 210 11.84 -2.88 22.84
N SER A 211 12.08 -2.24 23.98
CA SER A 211 13.15 -1.27 24.24
C SER A 211 14.59 -1.76 24.32
N GLU A 212 14.92 -3.04 24.13
CA GLU A 212 16.29 -3.50 24.48
C GLU A 212 17.14 -4.06 23.33
N ALA A 213 16.57 -4.45 22.19
CA ALA A 213 17.35 -5.09 21.11
C ALA A 213 17.75 -4.17 19.94
N ASP A 214 17.07 -3.03 19.75
CA ASP A 214 17.19 -2.22 18.55
C ASP A 214 17.93 -0.87 18.73
N ALA A 215 18.50 -0.60 19.89
CA ALA A 215 19.14 0.70 20.22
C ALA A 215 20.50 0.95 19.51
N ALA A 216 20.97 0.08 18.62
CA ALA A 216 22.40 0.02 18.23
C ALA A 216 22.73 0.59 16.82
N LYS A 217 21.89 1.41 16.17
CA LYS A 217 22.32 2.08 14.92
C LYS A 217 21.98 3.58 14.91
N PRO A 218 22.96 4.47 14.60
CA PRO A 218 22.73 5.92 14.59
C PRO A 218 21.83 6.36 13.44
N GLN A 219 20.84 7.21 13.77
CA GLN A 219 19.94 7.84 12.80
C GLN A 219 20.58 9.13 12.25
N GLY A 220 20.45 9.34 10.95
CA GLY A 220 20.62 10.65 10.35
C GLY A 220 19.46 11.57 10.82
N GLN A 221 19.83 12.75 11.35
CA GLN A 221 18.88 13.77 11.78
C GLN A 221 18.13 14.31 10.56
N GLN A 222 16.83 14.10 10.51
CA GLN A 222 15.94 14.84 9.60
C GLN A 222 15.34 16.02 10.36
N ASN A 223 15.53 17.23 9.84
CA ASN A 223 14.93 18.44 10.38
C ASN A 223 13.45 18.49 9.96
N ALA A 224 12.56 18.09 10.86
CA ALA A 224 11.13 18.30 10.69
C ALA A 224 10.73 19.74 11.08
N PRO A 225 9.78 20.39 10.40
CA PRO A 225 9.36 21.73 10.75
C PRO A 225 8.63 21.76 12.11
N GLU A 226 8.91 22.78 12.88
CA GLU A 226 8.56 22.98 14.30
C GLU A 226 7.07 22.90 14.71
N LYS A 227 6.13 22.89 13.75
CA LYS A 227 4.69 22.85 14.04
C LYS A 227 4.11 21.44 14.26
N LEU A 228 4.87 20.38 14.01
CA LEU A 228 4.48 18.99 14.30
C LEU A 228 4.89 18.53 15.72
N ALA A 229 5.46 19.39 16.54
CA ALA A 229 6.03 19.03 17.83
C ALA A 229 5.01 18.48 18.86
N GLU A 230 3.71 18.73 18.68
CA GLU A 230 2.67 18.24 19.60
C GLU A 230 2.15 16.84 19.26
N ARG A 231 2.34 16.37 18.02
CA ARG A 231 1.93 15.04 17.52
C ARG A 231 3.14 14.19 17.14
N ASN A 232 4.10 14.05 18.02
CA ASN A 232 5.33 13.36 17.68
C ASN A 232 5.15 11.84 17.75
N LEU A 233 4.86 11.20 16.60
CA LEU A 233 4.74 9.75 16.44
C LEU A 233 5.98 9.01 16.95
N SER A 234 7.17 9.58 16.78
CA SER A 234 8.42 9.01 17.32
C SER A 234 8.43 8.91 18.84
N ARG A 235 7.69 9.79 19.55
CA ARG A 235 7.52 9.67 21.00
C ARG A 235 6.55 8.57 21.40
N LEU A 236 5.51 8.32 20.57
CA LEU A 236 4.50 7.30 20.84
C LEU A 236 5.02 5.89 20.50
N PHE A 237 5.71 5.76 19.38
CA PHE A 237 6.08 4.46 18.82
C PHE A 237 7.58 4.17 18.86
N GLY A 238 8.41 5.13 19.25
CA GLY A 238 9.88 4.99 19.22
C GLY A 238 10.46 5.09 17.80
N PRO A 239 11.79 4.88 17.72
CA PRO A 239 12.54 5.07 16.48
C PRO A 239 12.43 3.87 15.57
N ARG A 240 11.68 3.46 14.82
CA ARG A 240 11.48 2.28 13.95
C ARG A 240 10.37 1.37 14.46
N PRO A 241 9.14 1.86 14.53
CA PRO A 241 8.02 1.02 14.89
C PRO A 241 7.84 -0.12 13.87
N ARG A 242 7.18 -1.19 14.29
CA ARG A 242 6.66 -2.21 13.38
C ARG A 242 5.42 -1.66 12.70
N ASP A 243 5.33 -1.84 11.40
CA ASP A 243 4.19 -1.52 10.55
C ASP A 243 3.25 -2.70 10.33
N HIS A 244 2.27 -2.53 9.47
CA HIS A 244 1.21 -3.51 9.15
C HIS A 244 0.53 -4.06 10.40
N LYS A 245 0.29 -3.19 11.38
CA LYS A 245 -0.37 -3.49 12.65
C LYS A 245 -1.79 -2.93 12.68
N SER A 246 -2.55 -3.40 13.67
CA SER A 246 -3.90 -2.91 13.87
C SER A 246 -3.96 -1.39 14.10
N LEU A 247 -4.95 -0.73 13.48
CA LEU A 247 -5.28 0.67 13.75
C LEU A 247 -5.68 0.93 15.22
N ARG A 248 -6.06 -0.10 15.98
CA ARG A 248 -6.33 0.04 17.43
C ARG A 248 -5.15 0.55 18.23
N LEU A 249 -3.92 0.42 17.69
CA LEU A 249 -2.70 0.91 18.30
C LEU A 249 -2.44 2.39 18.02
N MET A 250 -3.17 2.97 17.06
CA MET A 250 -3.06 4.38 16.70
C MET A 250 -3.98 5.23 17.57
N PRO A 251 -3.56 6.45 17.97
CA PRO A 251 -4.49 7.39 18.57
C PRO A 251 -5.65 7.69 17.60
N PRO A 252 -6.91 7.78 18.08
CA PRO A 252 -8.08 7.98 17.22
C PRO A 252 -7.99 9.18 16.29
N GLU A 253 -7.39 10.28 16.74
CA GLU A 253 -7.22 11.52 15.97
C GLU A 253 -6.36 11.34 14.71
N PHE A 254 -5.38 10.42 14.71
CA PHE A 254 -4.58 10.13 13.53
C PHE A 254 -5.41 9.43 12.46
N VAL A 255 -6.28 8.52 12.87
CA VAL A 255 -7.20 7.83 11.96
C VAL A 255 -8.25 8.81 11.44
N ASP A 256 -8.80 9.69 12.28
CA ASP A 256 -9.79 10.70 11.90
C ASP A 256 -9.21 11.70 10.90
N ASP A 257 -7.95 12.13 11.07
CA ASP A 257 -7.27 13.05 10.16
C ASP A 257 -7.12 12.48 8.73
N VAL A 258 -7.12 11.16 8.59
CA VAL A 258 -7.12 10.49 7.29
C VAL A 258 -8.55 10.26 6.78
N MET A 259 -9.40 9.69 7.63
CA MET A 259 -10.71 9.20 7.21
C MET A 259 -11.74 10.31 6.97
N HIS A 260 -11.76 11.35 7.82
CA HIS A 260 -12.71 12.45 7.65
C HIS A 260 -12.56 13.21 6.32
N PRO A 261 -11.32 13.57 5.87
CA PRO A 261 -11.12 14.11 4.52
C PRO A 261 -11.60 13.20 3.40
N LEU A 262 -11.40 11.87 3.50
CA LEU A 262 -11.84 10.91 2.50
C LEU A 262 -13.36 10.90 2.36
N TRP A 263 -14.09 10.87 3.46
CA TRP A 263 -15.55 10.95 3.44
C TRP A 263 -16.05 12.31 2.95
N LYS A 264 -15.42 13.38 3.39
CA LYS A 264 -15.79 14.75 3.00
C LYS A 264 -15.62 14.98 1.50
N THR A 265 -14.59 14.43 0.88
CA THR A 265 -14.31 14.58 -0.55
C THR A 265 -15.09 13.58 -1.42
N GLY A 266 -15.76 12.59 -0.79
CA GLY A 266 -16.47 11.53 -1.52
C GLY A 266 -15.52 10.57 -2.24
N PHE A 267 -14.33 10.30 -1.67
CA PHE A 267 -13.43 9.30 -2.23
C PHE A 267 -14.13 7.95 -2.35
N SER A 268 -14.09 7.36 -3.54
CA SER A 268 -14.81 6.11 -3.87
C SER A 268 -13.86 4.97 -4.31
N GLY A 269 -12.55 5.16 -4.13
CA GLY A 269 -11.54 4.15 -4.39
C GLY A 269 -11.53 3.01 -3.37
N VAL A 270 -10.46 2.28 -3.32
CA VAL A 270 -10.24 1.20 -2.35
C VAL A 270 -9.48 1.74 -1.14
N LEU A 271 -9.99 1.47 0.05
CA LEU A 271 -9.24 1.54 1.29
C LEU A 271 -8.86 0.12 1.68
N ASN A 272 -7.63 -0.26 1.46
CA ASN A 272 -7.09 -1.56 1.81
C ASN A 272 -6.50 -1.52 3.22
N LEU A 273 -7.07 -2.32 4.14
CA LEU A 273 -6.43 -2.55 5.44
C LEU A 273 -5.27 -3.53 5.24
N GLU A 274 -4.06 -2.99 5.18
CA GLU A 274 -2.87 -3.76 4.91
C GLU A 274 -2.27 -4.33 6.20
N VAL A 275 -2.97 -5.29 6.75
CA VAL A 275 -2.58 -6.05 7.95
C VAL A 275 -2.58 -7.55 7.65
N PHE A 276 -1.81 -8.33 8.41
CA PHE A 276 -1.52 -9.72 8.09
C PHE A 276 -2.12 -10.71 9.10
N SER A 277 -3.17 -10.31 9.81
CA SER A 277 -3.96 -11.20 10.65
C SER A 277 -5.43 -10.80 10.66
N VAL A 278 -6.31 -11.79 10.80
CA VAL A 278 -7.75 -11.58 10.93
C VAL A 278 -8.09 -10.77 12.19
N GLU A 279 -7.31 -10.92 13.26
CA GLU A 279 -7.47 -10.15 14.49
C GLU A 279 -7.21 -8.67 14.24
N ASP A 280 -6.05 -8.33 13.65
CA ASP A 280 -5.67 -6.95 13.36
C ASP A 280 -6.64 -6.31 12.36
N PHE A 281 -7.10 -7.06 11.36
CA PHE A 281 -8.10 -6.60 10.39
C PHE A 281 -9.43 -6.26 11.08
N THR A 282 -9.95 -7.18 11.91
CA THR A 282 -11.21 -6.98 12.62
C THR A 282 -11.14 -5.79 13.57
N ALA A 283 -10.03 -5.67 14.31
CA ALA A 283 -9.82 -4.55 15.22
C ALA A 283 -9.67 -3.22 14.48
N SER A 284 -8.95 -3.21 13.33
CA SER A 284 -8.81 -2.02 12.49
C SER A 284 -10.14 -1.57 11.89
N HIS A 285 -10.96 -2.51 11.41
CA HIS A 285 -12.30 -2.20 10.93
C HIS A 285 -13.18 -1.54 12.01
N ALA A 286 -13.13 -2.05 13.26
CA ALA A 286 -13.86 -1.45 14.38
C ALA A 286 -13.44 0.01 14.62
N VAL A 287 -12.14 0.31 14.50
CA VAL A 287 -11.62 1.70 14.61
C VAL A 287 -12.15 2.59 13.49
N LEU A 288 -12.21 2.08 12.25
CA LEU A 288 -12.79 2.82 11.12
C LEU A 288 -14.27 3.14 11.36
N MET A 289 -15.05 2.20 11.90
CA MET A 289 -16.46 2.44 12.21
C MET A 289 -16.64 3.48 13.31
N GLN A 290 -15.80 3.45 14.33
CA GLN A 290 -15.79 4.50 15.37
C GLN A 290 -15.42 5.88 14.80
N SER A 291 -14.48 5.94 13.87
CA SER A 291 -14.13 7.17 13.15
C SER A 291 -15.32 7.68 12.33
N TRP A 292 -16.02 6.79 11.64
CA TRP A 292 -17.25 7.15 10.92
C TRP A 292 -18.31 7.73 11.83
N GLU A 293 -18.56 7.12 13.01
CA GLU A 293 -19.52 7.62 13.99
C GLU A 293 -19.18 9.05 14.44
N ARG A 294 -17.90 9.35 14.70
CA ARG A 294 -17.44 10.70 15.03
C ARG A 294 -17.65 11.68 13.88
N TYR A 295 -17.33 11.27 12.65
CA TYR A 295 -17.53 12.08 11.46
C TYR A 295 -19.02 12.41 11.26
N ALA A 296 -19.89 11.41 11.27
CA ALA A 296 -21.32 11.57 11.07
C ALA A 296 -22.01 12.42 12.15
N ALA A 297 -21.49 12.41 13.39
CA ALA A 297 -21.98 13.26 14.46
C ALA A 297 -21.56 14.73 14.32
N SER A 298 -20.53 15.02 13.50
CA SER A 298 -19.98 16.38 13.30
C SER A 298 -20.42 17.01 11.96
N SER A 299 -21.05 16.25 11.09
CA SER A 299 -21.51 16.65 9.75
C SER A 299 -22.99 16.98 9.75
#